data_e733bd56235f8c17089559d56505fd74
#
_entry.id   e733bd56235f8c17089559d56505fd74
#
_cell.length_a   1.000
_cell.length_b   1.000
_cell.length_c   1.000
_cell.angle_alpha   90.00
_cell.angle_beta   90.00
_cell.angle_gamma   90.00
#
_symmetry.space_group_name_H-M   'P 1'
#
loop_
_entity.id
_entity.type
_entity.pdbx_description
1 polymer ?
#
loop_
_entity_poly.entity_id
_entity_poly.type
_entity_poly.pdbx_seq_one_letter_code
_entity_poly.pdbx_strand_id
1 'polypeptide(L)'
;MEKFARRCDATGKGMNEGYVFGDGELCFSEEKHLIAHLRSRGGMDGLSDEYILTEAYYQEEYYYTEWDFYDIDDEWYDAEGNEYNN
;
A
#
# COMPACT_ATOMS: atom_id res chain seq x y z
N MET A 1 20.12 -11.20 2.56
CA MET A 1 18.87 -10.65 3.13
C MET A 1 18.12 -9.91 2.05
N GLU A 2 16.81 -10.17 1.92
CA GLU A 2 15.97 -9.45 0.98
C GLU A 2 15.75 -8.02 1.45
N LYS A 3 15.78 -7.10 0.49
CA LYS A 3 15.53 -5.70 0.75
C LYS A 3 14.17 -5.31 0.16
N PHE A 4 13.38 -4.59 0.93
CA PHE A 4 12.08 -4.12 0.53
C PHE A 4 12.06 -2.60 0.50
N ALA A 5 11.52 -2.03 -0.58
CA ALA A 5 11.53 -0.59 -0.80
C ALA A 5 10.51 0.15 0.05
N ARG A 6 9.43 -0.52 0.44
CA ARG A 6 8.33 0.10 1.17
C ARG A 6 7.86 -0.82 2.28
N ARG A 7 7.05 -0.28 3.16
CA ARG A 7 6.44 -1.01 4.27
C ARG A 7 4.93 -0.83 4.19
N CYS A 8 4.20 -1.93 4.33
CA CYS A 8 2.74 -1.89 4.32
C CYS A 8 2.21 -1.17 5.56
N ASP A 9 1.36 -0.18 5.37
CA ASP A 9 0.82 0.59 6.49
C ASP A 9 -0.20 -0.19 7.31
N ALA A 10 -0.73 -1.29 6.78
CA ALA A 10 -1.69 -2.12 7.49
C ALA A 10 -1.01 -3.23 8.31
N THR A 11 0.01 -3.87 7.75
CA THR A 11 0.68 -5.01 8.40
C THR A 11 2.02 -4.66 9.01
N GLY A 12 2.63 -3.56 8.59
CA GLY A 12 3.95 -3.15 9.02
C GLY A 12 5.09 -3.94 8.39
N LYS A 13 4.79 -4.83 7.44
CA LYS A 13 5.81 -5.68 6.81
C LYS A 13 6.36 -5.06 5.54
N GLY A 14 7.59 -5.45 5.18
CA GLY A 14 8.24 -4.98 3.96
C GLY A 14 7.52 -5.45 2.70
N MET A 15 7.53 -4.62 1.66
CA MET A 15 6.87 -4.94 0.39
C MET A 15 7.61 -4.29 -0.78
N ASN A 16 7.59 -4.97 -1.93
CA ASN A 16 8.15 -4.47 -3.17
C ASN A 16 7.11 -4.32 -4.28
N GLU A 17 5.86 -4.59 -3.96
CA GLU A 17 4.74 -4.33 -4.85
C GLU A 17 3.49 -4.13 -4.01
N GLY A 18 2.52 -3.39 -4.52
CA GLY A 18 1.28 -3.18 -3.82
C GLY A 18 0.54 -1.94 -4.27
N TYR A 19 -0.41 -1.54 -3.45
CA TYR A 19 -1.31 -0.42 -3.72
C TYR A 19 -0.81 0.83 -3.02
N VAL A 20 -0.80 1.94 -3.76
CA VAL A 20 -0.43 3.25 -3.21
C VAL A 20 -1.68 4.12 -3.21
N PHE A 21 -2.02 4.66 -2.05
CA PHE A 21 -3.18 5.52 -1.86
C PHE A 21 -2.73 6.97 -1.73
N GLY A 22 -3.47 7.86 -2.40
CA GLY A 22 -3.12 9.27 -2.42
C GLY A 22 -1.85 9.51 -3.22
N ASP A 23 -1.10 10.52 -2.87
CA ASP A 23 0.16 10.88 -3.52
C ASP A 23 1.35 10.20 -2.85
N GLY A 24 1.19 8.93 -2.48
CA GLY A 24 2.24 8.17 -1.81
C GLY A 24 2.14 8.20 -0.30
N GLU A 25 1.01 8.64 0.24
CA GLU A 25 0.80 8.73 1.69
C GLU A 25 0.74 7.37 2.36
N LEU A 26 0.09 6.40 1.73
CA LEU A 26 -0.11 5.07 2.30
C LEU A 26 0.21 4.00 1.26
N CYS A 27 0.74 2.88 1.75
CA CYS A 27 1.05 1.73 0.91
C CYS A 27 0.42 0.49 1.54
N PHE A 28 -0.21 -0.35 0.71
CA PHE A 28 -0.87 -1.57 1.18
C PHE A 28 -0.43 -2.75 0.33
N SER A 29 -0.05 -3.84 0.97
CA SER A 29 0.41 -5.04 0.27
C SER A 29 -0.72 -5.83 -0.38
N GLU A 30 -1.94 -5.70 0.13
CA GLU A 30 -3.09 -6.43 -0.38
C GLU A 30 -4.31 -5.53 -0.52
N GLU A 31 -5.16 -5.89 -1.48
CA GLU A 31 -6.40 -5.17 -1.77
C GLU A 31 -7.30 -5.03 -0.55
N LYS A 32 -7.38 -6.08 0.28
CA LYS A 32 -8.23 -6.06 1.47
C LYS A 32 -7.85 -4.95 2.45
N HIS A 33 -6.57 -4.62 2.51
CA HIS A 33 -6.10 -3.54 3.40
C HIS A 33 -6.47 -2.17 2.85
N LEU A 34 -6.40 -2.02 1.52
CA LEU A 34 -6.85 -0.80 0.86
C LEU A 34 -8.35 -0.60 1.07
N ILE A 35 -9.13 -1.66 0.89
CA ILE A 35 -10.57 -1.61 1.11
C ILE A 35 -10.90 -1.21 2.55
N ALA A 36 -10.21 -1.81 3.52
CA ALA A 36 -10.43 -1.49 4.92
C ALA A 36 -10.14 -0.01 5.20
N HIS A 37 -9.11 0.54 4.59
CA HIS A 37 -8.79 1.96 4.72
C HIS A 37 -9.90 2.84 4.12
N LEU A 38 -10.36 2.48 2.93
CA LEU A 38 -11.44 3.23 2.28
C LEU A 38 -12.72 3.21 3.11
N ARG A 39 -13.05 2.05 3.70
CA ARG A 39 -14.23 1.94 4.57
C ARG A 39 -14.09 2.75 5.85
N SER A 40 -12.86 2.90 6.35
CA SER A 40 -12.62 3.66 7.58
C SER A 40 -12.94 5.15 7.42
N ARG A 41 -13.03 5.62 6.18
CA ARG A 41 -13.38 7.02 5.88
C ARG A 41 -14.87 7.29 6.11
N GLY A 42 -15.68 6.23 6.25
CA GLY A 42 -17.11 6.35 6.48
C GLY A 42 -17.93 6.54 5.21
N GLY A 43 -19.26 6.44 5.35
CA GLY A 43 -20.16 6.67 4.23
C GLY A 43 -20.25 5.54 3.21
N MET A 44 -19.71 4.37 3.54
CA MET A 44 -19.66 3.25 2.60
C MET A 44 -20.50 2.05 3.04
N ASP A 45 -21.41 2.27 3.98
CA ASP A 45 -22.28 1.20 4.46
C ASP A 45 -23.17 0.69 3.32
N GLY A 46 -23.25 -0.62 3.19
CA GLY A 46 -24.07 -1.25 2.15
C GLY A 46 -23.41 -1.35 0.78
N LEU A 47 -22.20 -0.81 0.61
CA LEU A 47 -21.48 -0.90 -0.64
C LEU A 47 -20.59 -2.15 -0.65
N SER A 48 -20.49 -2.81 -1.83
CA SER A 48 -19.60 -3.95 -1.98
C SER A 48 -18.15 -3.51 -2.09
N ASP A 49 -17.24 -4.42 -1.79
CA ASP A 49 -15.80 -4.14 -1.92
C ASP A 49 -15.44 -3.78 -3.35
N GLU A 50 -16.01 -4.50 -4.32
CA GLU A 50 -15.76 -4.24 -5.74
C GLU A 50 -16.20 -2.83 -6.13
N TYR A 51 -17.36 -2.40 -5.66
CA TYR A 51 -17.87 -1.08 -5.94
C TYR A 51 -16.97 0.00 -5.36
N ILE A 52 -16.53 -0.19 -4.12
CA ILE A 52 -15.65 0.77 -3.43
C ILE A 52 -14.33 0.93 -4.18
N LEU A 53 -13.73 -0.19 -4.61
CA LEU A 53 -12.48 -0.15 -5.36
C LEU A 53 -12.66 0.51 -6.73
N THR A 54 -13.74 0.19 -7.43
CA THR A 54 -14.01 0.75 -8.74
C THR A 54 -14.17 2.27 -8.68
N GLU A 55 -14.91 2.76 -7.70
CA GLU A 55 -15.10 4.19 -7.53
C GLU A 55 -13.79 4.90 -7.19
N ALA A 56 -13.00 4.32 -6.30
CA ALA A 56 -11.71 4.89 -5.93
C ALA A 56 -10.75 4.92 -7.13
N TYR A 57 -10.79 3.89 -7.96
CA TYR A 57 -9.97 3.81 -9.17
C TYR A 57 -10.35 4.92 -10.17
N TYR A 58 -11.64 5.12 -10.40
CA TYR A 58 -12.10 6.15 -11.32
C TYR A 58 -11.78 7.57 -10.82
N GLN A 59 -11.69 7.75 -9.52
CA GLN A 59 -11.35 9.04 -8.94
C GLN A 59 -9.83 9.21 -8.78
N GLU A 60 -9.06 8.24 -9.26
CA GLU A 60 -7.59 8.25 -9.20
C GLU A 60 -7.06 8.37 -7.77
N GLU A 61 -7.77 7.76 -6.81
CA GLU A 61 -7.38 7.81 -5.40
C GLU A 61 -6.26 6.81 -5.07
N TYR A 62 -6.09 5.77 -5.88
CA TYR A 62 -5.03 4.79 -5.67
C TYR A 62 -4.52 4.24 -6.99
N TYR A 63 -3.34 3.61 -6.93
CA TYR A 63 -2.80 2.86 -8.06
C TYR A 63 -2.00 1.69 -7.53
N TYR A 64 -1.76 0.69 -8.39
CA TYR A 64 -0.91 -0.45 -8.09
C TYR A 64 0.43 -0.24 -8.75
N THR A 65 1.52 -0.53 -8.04
CA THR A 65 2.86 -0.38 -8.59
C THR A 65 3.81 -1.41 -7.98
N GLU A 66 4.95 -1.55 -8.63
CA GLU A 66 6.03 -2.39 -8.16
C GLU A 66 7.26 -1.49 -7.97
N TRP A 67 8.05 -1.79 -6.94
CA TRP A 67 9.31 -1.12 -6.71
C TRP A 67 10.43 -2.10 -6.99
N ASP A 68 11.42 -1.70 -7.79
CA ASP A 68 12.55 -2.56 -8.10
C ASP A 68 13.77 -2.14 -7.31
N PHE A 69 14.90 -2.78 -7.60
CA PHE A 69 16.14 -2.52 -6.91
C PHE A 69 16.55 -1.04 -6.97
N TYR A 70 16.24 -0.36 -8.06
CA TYR A 70 16.61 1.07 -8.23
C TYR A 70 15.76 2.00 -7.38
N ASP A 71 14.63 1.53 -6.89
CA ASP A 71 13.76 2.32 -6.00
C ASP A 71 14.18 2.23 -4.54
N ILE A 72 15.19 1.40 -4.25
CA ILE A 72 15.71 1.23 -2.89
C ILE A 72 16.91 2.17 -2.70
N ASP A 73 16.70 3.18 -1.88
CA ASP A 73 17.74 4.16 -1.53
C ASP A 73 18.60 3.66 -0.38
N ASP A 74 19.15 4.60 0.40
CA ASP A 74 19.96 4.29 1.57
C ASP A 74 19.16 3.62 2.68
N GLU A 75 17.86 3.81 2.67
CA GLU A 75 16.96 3.21 3.65
C GLU A 75 16.15 2.10 2.99
N TRP A 76 16.01 0.98 3.69
CA TRP A 76 15.25 -0.15 3.21
C TRP A 76 14.69 -0.94 4.40
N TYR A 77 13.78 -1.86 4.12
CA TYR A 77 13.11 -2.65 5.14
C TYR A 77 13.40 -4.13 4.94
N ASP A 78 13.37 -4.91 6.04
CA ASP A 78 13.38 -6.37 5.93
C ASP A 78 11.93 -6.87 5.77
N ALA A 79 11.76 -8.19 5.70
CA ALA A 79 10.43 -8.79 5.53
C ALA A 79 9.47 -8.45 6.66
N GLU A 80 9.99 -8.20 7.85
CA GLU A 80 9.18 -7.87 9.02
C GLU A 80 8.91 -6.37 9.14
N GLY A 81 9.48 -5.56 8.25
CA GLY A 81 9.27 -4.12 8.26
C GLY A 81 10.25 -3.34 9.13
N ASN A 82 11.31 -3.98 9.57
CA ASN A 82 12.36 -3.27 10.31
C ASN A 82 13.17 -2.42 9.36
N GLU A 83 13.41 -1.17 9.72
CA GLU A 83 14.13 -0.22 8.89
C GLU A 83 15.64 -0.37 9.06
N TYR A 84 16.34 -0.33 7.94
CA TYR A 84 17.79 -0.37 7.91
C TYR A 84 18.34 0.78 7.06
N ASN A 85 19.49 1.29 7.47
CA ASN A 85 20.20 2.34 6.74
C ASN A 85 21.55 1.77 6.30
N ASN A 86 21.96 2.14 5.08
CA ASN A 86 23.30 1.80 4.59
C ASN A 86 24.34 2.78 5.14
#